data_c5573c1383fb3ab98aacab91bd18af72
#
_entry.id   c5573c1383fb3ab98aacab91bd18af72
#
_cell.length_a   1.000
_cell.length_b   1.000
_cell.length_c   1.000
_cell.angle_alpha   90.00
_cell.angle_beta   90.00
_cell.angle_gamma   90.00
#
_symmetry.space_group_name_H-M   'P 1'
#
loop_
_entity.id
_entity.type
_entity.pdbx_description
1 polymer ?
#
loop_
_entity_poly.entity_id
_entity_poly.type
_entity_poly.pdbx_seq_one_letter_code
_entity_poly.pdbx_strand_id
1 'polypeptide(L)'
;MTLLDLEALNRAPLHKDPCDFVVVPQFVKREARAEINRDYPDISAPGNFPPEELRYGDTFSSLLEELQSPSVREKFAAKFGIGLDHHPLQITVRKFSEVSDGNVHNDSKMKVVTVLIYFN
;
A
#
# COMPACT_ATOMS: atom_id res chain seq x y z
N MET A 1 9.82 -5.67 -14.81
CA MET A 1 10.07 -6.38 -13.53
C MET A 1 8.98 -6.03 -12.55
N THR A 2 8.36 -7.03 -11.96
CA THR A 2 7.32 -6.81 -10.96
C THR A 2 7.97 -6.70 -9.58
N LEU A 3 7.50 -5.73 -8.81
CA LEU A 3 8.01 -5.47 -7.45
C LEU A 3 7.14 -6.12 -6.38
N LEU A 4 5.89 -6.44 -6.72
CA LEU A 4 4.92 -7.00 -5.79
C LEU A 4 4.72 -8.49 -6.03
N ASP A 5 4.54 -9.24 -4.94
CA ASP A 5 4.25 -10.67 -5.00
C ASP A 5 2.75 -10.89 -4.81
N LEU A 6 2.01 -10.91 -5.91
CA LEU A 6 0.56 -11.08 -5.87
C LEU A 6 0.16 -12.49 -5.42
N GLU A 7 1.01 -13.49 -5.62
CA GLU A 7 0.76 -14.82 -5.12
C GLU A 7 0.80 -14.86 -3.59
N ALA A 8 1.64 -14.04 -2.97
CA ALA A 8 1.65 -13.92 -1.52
C ALA A 8 0.31 -13.42 -1.00
N LEU A 9 -0.30 -12.47 -1.70
CA LEU A 9 -1.65 -11.98 -1.36
C LEU A 9 -2.68 -13.11 -1.48
N ASN A 10 -2.61 -13.89 -2.55
CA ASN A 10 -3.55 -15.00 -2.75
C ASN A 10 -3.42 -16.07 -1.66
N ARG A 11 -2.19 -16.34 -1.21
CA ARG A 11 -1.94 -17.38 -0.19
C ARG A 11 -2.28 -16.93 1.23
N ALA A 12 -2.25 -15.62 1.48
CA ALA A 12 -2.49 -15.10 2.81
C ALA A 12 -3.94 -15.34 3.24
N PRO A 13 -4.21 -15.81 4.46
CA PRO A 13 -5.57 -16.06 4.89
C PRO A 13 -6.33 -14.76 5.13
N LEU A 14 -7.59 -14.72 4.72
CA LEU A 14 -8.47 -13.61 5.00
C LEU A 14 -9.09 -13.81 6.37
N HIS A 15 -8.91 -12.84 7.26
CA HIS A 15 -9.49 -12.83 8.58
C HIS A 15 -10.76 -11.99 8.58
N LYS A 16 -11.75 -12.38 9.36
CA LYS A 16 -13.06 -11.70 9.35
C LYS A 16 -13.46 -11.11 10.69
N ASP A 17 -12.63 -11.23 11.70
CA ASP A 17 -12.93 -10.74 13.03
C ASP A 17 -11.77 -9.89 13.55
N PRO A 18 -11.98 -8.60 13.88
CA PRO A 18 -13.28 -7.87 13.97
C PRO A 18 -13.80 -7.37 12.64
N CYS A 19 -13.04 -7.44 11.55
CA CYS A 19 -13.43 -7.03 10.21
C CYS A 19 -12.58 -7.82 9.22
N ASP A 20 -12.90 -7.71 7.94
CA ASP A 20 -12.11 -8.38 6.92
C ASP A 20 -10.72 -7.73 6.82
N PHE A 21 -9.68 -8.52 7.03
CA PHE A 21 -8.31 -8.05 6.85
C PHE A 21 -7.38 -9.20 6.47
N VAL A 22 -6.25 -8.83 5.90
CA VAL A 22 -5.20 -9.79 5.52
C VAL A 22 -3.84 -9.19 5.86
N VAL A 23 -2.93 -10.05 6.33
CA VAL A 23 -1.52 -9.68 6.53
C VAL A 23 -0.71 -10.46 5.52
N VAL A 24 0.05 -9.75 4.70
CA VAL A 24 0.82 -10.38 3.61
C VAL A 24 2.31 -10.14 3.83
N PRO A 25 3.01 -11.08 4.50
CA PRO A 25 4.45 -10.97 4.65
C PRO A 25 5.14 -10.96 3.29
N GLN A 26 6.11 -10.09 3.11
CA GLN A 26 6.91 -10.01 1.89
C GLN A 26 6.06 -9.72 0.63
N PHE A 27 5.00 -8.93 0.78
CA PHE A 27 4.21 -8.51 -0.37
C PHE A 27 5.06 -7.72 -1.38
N VAL A 28 5.96 -6.88 -0.88
CA VAL A 28 7.00 -6.30 -1.71
C VAL A 28 8.14 -7.32 -1.77
N LYS A 29 8.53 -7.70 -2.97
CA LYS A 29 9.57 -8.71 -3.16
C LYS A 29 10.86 -8.35 -2.45
N ARG A 30 11.46 -9.32 -1.81
CA ARG A 30 12.66 -9.12 -1.01
C ARG A 30 13.80 -8.50 -1.80
N GLU A 31 14.00 -8.96 -3.03
CA GLU A 31 15.08 -8.48 -3.89
C GLU A 31 14.85 -7.03 -4.37
N ALA A 32 13.61 -6.52 -4.25
CA ALA A 32 13.30 -5.16 -4.65
C ALA A 32 13.42 -4.15 -3.50
N ARG A 33 13.44 -4.63 -2.25
CA ARG A 33 13.38 -3.75 -1.08
C ARG A 33 14.51 -2.74 -0.99
N ALA A 34 15.74 -3.18 -1.25
CA ALA A 34 16.90 -2.29 -1.12
C ALA A 34 16.81 -1.14 -2.12
N GLU A 35 16.40 -1.44 -3.34
CA GLU A 35 16.27 -0.43 -4.39
C GLU A 35 15.11 0.54 -4.10
N ILE A 36 14.00 0.00 -3.60
CA ILE A 36 12.86 0.83 -3.22
C ILE A 36 13.24 1.77 -2.08
N ASN A 37 13.94 1.27 -1.07
CA ASN A 37 14.37 2.08 0.07
C ASN A 37 15.39 3.14 -0.35
N ARG A 38 16.29 2.81 -1.27
CA ARG A 38 17.23 3.79 -1.81
C ARG A 38 16.51 4.92 -2.54
N ASP A 39 15.47 4.59 -3.28
CA ASP A 39 14.71 5.53 -4.09
C ASP A 39 13.51 6.14 -3.33
N TYR A 40 13.37 5.82 -2.06
CA TYR A 40 12.25 6.28 -1.23
C TYR A 40 12.21 7.81 -1.18
N PRO A 41 11.01 8.40 -1.15
CA PRO A 41 10.88 9.86 -1.13
C PRO A 41 11.61 10.51 0.05
N ASP A 42 12.14 11.70 -0.20
CA ASP A 42 12.81 12.49 0.82
C ASP A 42 11.75 13.24 1.62
N ILE A 43 11.46 12.74 2.82
CA ILE A 43 10.43 13.30 3.70
C ILE A 43 11.11 13.69 5.01
N SER A 44 10.91 14.95 5.40
CA SER A 44 11.53 15.50 6.63
C SER A 44 10.52 15.86 7.71
N ALA A 45 9.22 15.65 7.45
CA ALA A 45 8.16 16.00 8.39
C ALA A 45 7.20 14.83 8.57
N PRO A 46 6.50 14.74 9.73
CA PRO A 46 5.46 13.74 9.90
C PRO A 46 4.22 14.08 9.08
N GLY A 47 3.38 13.07 8.85
CA GLY A 47 2.14 13.19 8.10
C GLY A 47 2.12 12.35 6.85
N ASN A 48 1.02 12.47 6.12
CA ASN A 48 0.80 11.78 4.86
C ASN A 48 0.97 12.76 3.71
N PHE A 49 1.72 12.35 2.70
CA PHE A 49 1.99 13.21 1.55
C PHE A 49 1.58 12.51 0.27
N PRO A 50 0.88 13.20 -0.65
CA PRO A 50 0.63 12.63 -1.97
C PRO A 50 1.93 12.53 -2.75
N PRO A 51 2.10 11.48 -3.58
CA PRO A 51 3.36 11.30 -4.31
C PRO A 51 3.73 12.50 -5.19
N GLU A 52 2.75 13.24 -5.69
CA GLU A 52 2.96 14.38 -6.57
C GLU A 52 3.77 15.50 -5.91
N GLU A 53 3.77 15.55 -4.58
CA GLU A 53 4.49 16.57 -3.81
C GLU A 53 5.88 16.11 -3.39
N LEU A 54 6.29 14.89 -3.77
CA LEU A 54 7.52 14.28 -3.31
C LEU A 54 8.48 14.02 -4.46
N ARG A 55 9.76 13.90 -4.11
CA ARG A 55 10.81 13.48 -5.05
C ARG A 55 11.27 12.10 -4.68
N TYR A 56 11.36 11.22 -5.67
CA TYR A 56 11.77 9.84 -5.45
C TYR A 56 12.42 9.29 -6.71
N GLY A 57 13.12 8.16 -6.57
CA GLY A 57 13.83 7.54 -7.68
C GLY A 57 12.96 6.60 -8.50
N ASP A 58 13.58 6.05 -9.55
CA ASP A 58 12.88 5.26 -10.56
C ASP A 58 12.22 3.99 -10.01
N THR A 59 12.86 3.31 -9.07
CA THR A 59 12.29 2.09 -8.53
C THR A 59 11.03 2.37 -7.73
N PHE A 60 11.01 3.47 -6.98
CA PHE A 60 9.81 3.87 -6.25
C PHE A 60 8.70 4.29 -7.22
N SER A 61 9.06 4.95 -8.31
CA SER A 61 8.10 5.31 -9.37
C SER A 61 7.46 4.06 -9.97
N SER A 62 8.27 3.03 -10.23
CA SER A 62 7.77 1.75 -10.75
C SER A 62 6.82 1.07 -9.76
N LEU A 63 7.11 1.17 -8.47
CA LEU A 63 6.22 0.62 -7.44
C LEU A 63 4.87 1.32 -7.47
N LEU A 64 4.86 2.65 -7.60
CA LEU A 64 3.61 3.41 -7.66
C LEU A 64 2.79 3.03 -8.90
N GLU A 65 3.45 2.85 -10.03
CA GLU A 65 2.78 2.42 -11.26
C GLU A 65 2.17 1.01 -11.10
N GLU A 66 2.92 0.10 -10.49
CA GLU A 66 2.44 -1.26 -10.29
C GLU A 66 1.23 -1.28 -9.36
N LEU A 67 1.25 -0.49 -8.29
CA LEU A 67 0.12 -0.40 -7.36
C LEU A 67 -1.15 0.13 -8.03
N GLN A 68 -1.00 0.92 -9.08
CA GLN A 68 -2.13 1.48 -9.82
C GLN A 68 -2.59 0.60 -10.98
N SER A 69 -1.93 -0.53 -11.20
CA SER A 69 -2.25 -1.38 -12.33
C SER A 69 -3.58 -2.12 -12.12
N PRO A 70 -4.30 -2.44 -13.21
CA PRO A 70 -5.52 -3.24 -13.11
C PRO A 70 -5.31 -4.59 -12.47
N SER A 71 -4.15 -5.24 -12.70
CA SER A 71 -3.85 -6.54 -12.12
C SER A 71 -3.86 -6.51 -10.60
N VAL A 72 -3.25 -5.50 -10.00
CA VAL A 72 -3.22 -5.36 -8.54
C VAL A 72 -4.64 -5.09 -8.01
N ARG A 73 -5.37 -4.19 -8.67
CA ARG A 73 -6.76 -3.90 -8.29
C ARG A 73 -7.62 -5.15 -8.30
N GLU A 74 -7.51 -5.97 -9.33
CA GLU A 74 -8.27 -7.20 -9.47
C GLU A 74 -7.94 -8.20 -8.36
N LYS A 75 -6.66 -8.30 -7.98
CA LYS A 75 -6.24 -9.23 -6.92
C LYS A 75 -6.80 -8.82 -5.56
N PHE A 76 -6.82 -7.53 -5.25
CA PHE A 76 -7.43 -7.05 -4.02
C PHE A 76 -8.94 -7.22 -4.05
N ALA A 77 -9.58 -6.93 -5.17
CA ALA A 77 -11.02 -7.11 -5.33
C ALA A 77 -11.41 -8.57 -5.09
N ALA A 78 -10.68 -9.50 -5.69
CA ALA A 78 -10.93 -10.93 -5.52
C ALA A 78 -10.71 -11.38 -4.08
N LYS A 79 -9.65 -10.88 -3.44
CA LYS A 79 -9.31 -11.27 -2.07
C LYS A 79 -10.40 -10.88 -1.08
N PHE A 80 -10.93 -9.68 -1.22
CA PHE A 80 -11.95 -9.16 -0.31
C PHE A 80 -13.38 -9.41 -0.81
N GLY A 81 -13.54 -9.96 -2.01
CA GLY A 81 -14.87 -10.26 -2.55
C GLY A 81 -15.71 -9.03 -2.85
N ILE A 82 -15.07 -7.93 -3.26
CA ILE A 82 -15.77 -6.67 -3.56
C ILE A 82 -15.29 -6.10 -4.89
N GLY A 83 -16.16 -5.35 -5.56
CA GLY A 83 -15.79 -4.67 -6.80
C GLY A 83 -15.08 -3.36 -6.50
N LEU A 84 -13.93 -3.14 -7.15
CA LEU A 84 -13.16 -1.92 -6.98
C LEU A 84 -13.10 -1.07 -8.24
N ASP A 85 -13.78 -1.48 -9.32
CA ASP A 85 -13.67 -0.85 -10.63
C ASP A 85 -14.04 0.63 -10.64
N HIS A 86 -14.99 1.03 -9.80
CA HIS A 86 -15.48 2.41 -9.77
C HIS A 86 -14.96 3.19 -8.56
N HIS A 87 -14.00 2.62 -7.83
CA HIS A 87 -13.42 3.27 -6.66
C HIS A 87 -12.06 3.85 -7.01
N PRO A 88 -11.84 5.15 -6.77
CA PRO A 88 -10.53 5.74 -7.06
C PRO A 88 -9.48 5.22 -6.09
N LEU A 89 -8.26 5.11 -6.56
CA LEU A 89 -7.11 4.77 -5.73
C LEU A 89 -6.44 6.06 -5.28
N GLN A 90 -6.27 6.20 -3.97
CA GLN A 90 -5.53 7.30 -3.39
C GLN A 90 -4.28 6.75 -2.72
N ILE A 91 -3.13 7.29 -3.08
CA ILE A 91 -1.85 6.88 -2.52
C ILE A 91 -1.26 8.04 -1.73
N THR A 92 -0.83 7.74 -0.50
CA THR A 92 -0.07 8.68 0.31
C THR A 92 1.17 8.00 0.84
N VAL A 93 2.22 8.78 1.09
CA VAL A 93 3.50 8.27 1.58
C VAL A 93 3.78 8.90 2.94
N ARG A 94 4.26 8.08 3.87
CA ARG A 94 4.60 8.51 5.22
C ARG A 94 5.96 7.97 5.61
N LYS A 95 6.77 8.79 6.26
CA LYS A 95 8.06 8.37 6.80
C LYS A 95 8.10 8.47 8.32
N PHE A 96 7.49 9.53 8.87
CA PHE A 96 7.46 9.77 10.31
C PHE A 96 6.04 9.77 10.82
N SER A 97 5.86 9.28 12.05
CA SER A 97 4.56 9.28 12.73
C SER A 97 4.63 10.15 13.97
N GLU A 98 3.52 10.79 14.30
CA GLU A 98 3.36 11.52 15.55
C GLU A 98 2.53 10.70 16.52
N VAL A 99 2.54 11.12 17.81
CA VAL A 99 1.74 10.44 18.83
C VAL A 99 0.27 10.40 18.46
N SER A 100 -0.24 11.51 17.90
CA SER A 100 -1.63 11.60 17.47
C SER A 100 -2.00 10.62 16.36
N ASP A 101 -1.03 10.15 15.60
CA ASP A 101 -1.27 9.20 14.50
C ASP A 101 -1.72 7.83 15.01
N GLY A 102 -1.41 7.51 16.26
CA GLY A 102 -1.80 6.25 16.86
C GLY A 102 -3.19 6.26 17.49
N ASN A 103 -3.89 7.37 17.47
CA ASN A 103 -5.23 7.46 18.03
C ASN A 103 -6.23 6.66 17.19
N VAL A 104 -7.15 5.99 17.88
CA VAL A 104 -8.20 5.24 17.21
C VAL A 104 -9.19 6.21 16.57
N HIS A 105 -9.51 5.98 15.31
CA HIS A 105 -10.50 6.77 14.58
C HIS A 105 -11.17 5.88 13.53
N ASN A 106 -12.35 6.29 13.11
CA ASN A 106 -13.07 5.57 12.07
C ASN A 106 -12.55 5.98 10.70
N ASP A 107 -12.43 5.00 9.81
CA ASP A 107 -12.12 5.28 8.41
C ASP A 107 -13.29 6.03 7.77
N SER A 108 -12.96 6.82 6.75
CA SER A 108 -13.99 7.47 5.95
C SER A 108 -14.92 6.42 5.35
N LYS A 109 -16.21 6.73 5.34
CA LYS A 109 -17.21 5.84 4.72
C LYS A 109 -16.97 5.65 3.22
N MET A 110 -16.16 6.50 2.62
CA MET A 110 -15.82 6.40 1.20
C MET A 110 -14.68 5.42 0.94
N LYS A 111 -13.98 4.97 1.97
CA LYS A 111 -12.91 3.99 1.83
C LYS A 111 -13.49 2.59 1.89
N VAL A 112 -13.17 1.79 0.88
CA VAL A 112 -13.61 0.40 0.77
C VAL A 112 -12.52 -0.55 1.25
N VAL A 113 -11.27 -0.32 0.80
CA VAL A 113 -10.11 -1.10 1.21
C VAL A 113 -8.96 -0.15 1.48
N THR A 114 -8.29 -0.35 2.60
CA THR A 114 -7.07 0.40 2.94
C THR A 114 -5.89 -0.58 2.96
N VAL A 115 -4.81 -0.20 2.29
CA VAL A 115 -3.59 -1.01 2.21
C VAL A 115 -2.45 -0.22 2.85
N LEU A 116 -1.77 -0.85 3.81
CA LEU A 116 -0.59 -0.28 4.44
C LEU A 116 0.62 -1.12 4.06
N ILE A 117 1.64 -0.49 3.50
CA ILE A 117 2.86 -1.17 3.10
C ILE A 117 4.02 -0.61 3.92
N TYR A 118 4.72 -1.50 4.62
CA TYR A 118 5.86 -1.13 5.45
C TYR A 118 7.16 -1.56 4.77
N PHE A 119 8.13 -0.64 4.76
CA PHE A 119 9.41 -0.87 4.09
C PHE A 119 10.58 -1.05 5.07
N ASN A 120 10.31 -1.33 6.30
CA ASN A 120 11.34 -1.52 7.33
C ASN A 120 12.16 -2.79 7.10
#